data_1bbc1144d32b27751f67360f697a2fa2
#
_entry.id   1bbc1144d32b27751f67360f697a2fa2
#
_cell.length_a   1.000
_cell.length_b   1.000
_cell.length_c   1.000
_cell.angle_alpha   90.00
_cell.angle_beta   90.00
_cell.angle_gamma   90.00
#
_symmetry.space_group_name_H-M   'P 1'
#
loop_
_entity.id
_entity.type
_entity.pdbx_description
1 polymer ?
#
loop_
_entity_poly.entity_id
_entity_poly.type
_entity_poly.pdbx_seq_one_letter_code
_entity_poly.pdbx_strand_id
1 'polypeptide(L)'
;TDDTKKLVLANLLANPTSRTNIVQTIKSLVLKYNYDGIDLDFEVFYTQDGRSSWPTTKPNWIAFIKELSTALHEQGKLLSVTTPPDFAPETKRAGNWVFSWAEIGPHIDRLRIMAYDFSTVNPGPIGPLPWSEDAVKYASTQMPASKVFLGIPGYGRDWITKVEGVCPKDFATSVVVGAKAA
;
A
#
# COMPACT_ATOMS: atom_id res chain seq x y z
N THR A 1 14.20 1.38 -14.24
CA THR A 1 13.10 0.47 -13.88
C THR A 1 13.17 -0.74 -14.79
N ASP A 2 13.15 -1.92 -14.22
CA ASP A 2 13.15 -3.19 -14.97
C ASP A 2 11.74 -3.38 -15.57
N ASP A 3 11.59 -3.02 -16.84
CA ASP A 3 10.31 -3.09 -17.56
C ASP A 3 9.77 -4.53 -17.65
N THR A 4 10.61 -5.55 -17.41
CA THR A 4 10.19 -6.96 -17.42
C THR A 4 9.26 -7.32 -16.23
N LYS A 5 9.22 -6.51 -15.19
CA LYS A 5 8.38 -6.71 -14.00
C LYS A 5 7.07 -5.93 -14.01
N LYS A 6 6.89 -5.04 -14.99
CA LYS A 6 5.65 -4.28 -15.13
C LYS A 6 4.47 -5.19 -15.44
N LEU A 7 3.34 -4.88 -14.82
CA LEU A 7 2.04 -5.54 -15.02
C LEU A 7 1.99 -7.04 -14.71
N VAL A 8 3.05 -7.64 -14.14
CA VAL A 8 3.07 -9.07 -13.83
C VAL A 8 1.93 -9.43 -12.87
N LEU A 9 1.85 -8.74 -11.74
CA LEU A 9 0.79 -8.98 -10.77
C LEU A 9 -0.58 -8.59 -11.32
N ALA A 10 -0.69 -7.44 -12.00
CA ALA A 10 -1.94 -7.00 -12.60
C ALA A 10 -2.49 -8.04 -13.60
N ASN A 11 -1.63 -8.62 -14.44
CA ASN A 11 -2.01 -9.68 -15.40
C ASN A 11 -2.39 -10.99 -14.71
N LEU A 12 -1.69 -11.37 -13.63
CA LEU A 12 -2.06 -12.54 -12.82
C LEU A 12 -3.45 -12.38 -12.20
N LEU A 13 -3.77 -11.19 -11.69
CA LEU A 13 -5.09 -10.91 -11.12
C LEU A 13 -6.17 -10.79 -12.20
N ALA A 14 -5.82 -10.37 -13.41
CA ALA A 14 -6.75 -10.32 -14.54
C ALA A 14 -7.18 -11.69 -15.04
N ASN A 15 -6.33 -12.71 -14.87
CA ASN A 15 -6.65 -14.10 -15.25
C ASN A 15 -7.39 -14.79 -14.10
N PRO A 16 -8.65 -15.24 -14.27
CA PRO A 16 -9.43 -15.85 -13.20
C PRO A 16 -8.77 -17.09 -12.58
N THR A 17 -8.17 -17.96 -13.39
CA THR A 17 -7.49 -19.16 -12.91
C THR A 17 -6.27 -18.82 -12.05
N SER A 18 -5.43 -17.90 -12.51
CA SER A 18 -4.26 -17.43 -11.76
C SER A 18 -4.68 -16.76 -10.46
N ARG A 19 -5.72 -15.92 -10.50
CA ARG A 19 -6.27 -15.22 -9.34
C ARG A 19 -6.78 -16.21 -8.30
N THR A 20 -7.58 -17.20 -8.68
CA THR A 20 -8.05 -18.26 -7.79
C THR A 20 -6.88 -19.07 -7.19
N ASN A 21 -5.85 -19.39 -7.99
CA ASN A 21 -4.66 -20.08 -7.48
C ASN A 21 -3.92 -19.24 -6.40
N ILE A 22 -3.79 -17.93 -6.60
CA ILE A 22 -3.20 -17.03 -5.60
C ILE A 22 -4.04 -17.04 -4.32
N VAL A 23 -5.36 -16.93 -4.43
CA VAL A 23 -6.28 -16.98 -3.28
C VAL A 23 -6.11 -18.29 -2.50
N GLN A 24 -6.09 -19.43 -3.17
CA GLN A 24 -5.92 -20.73 -2.52
C GLN A 24 -4.54 -20.89 -1.87
N THR A 25 -3.51 -20.34 -2.50
CA THR A 25 -2.14 -20.34 -1.94
C THR A 25 -2.10 -19.56 -0.63
N ILE A 26 -2.66 -18.33 -0.62
CA ILE A 26 -2.71 -17.48 0.59
C ILE A 26 -3.54 -18.17 1.69
N LYS A 27 -4.73 -18.67 1.37
CA LYS A 27 -5.58 -19.42 2.31
C LYS A 27 -4.81 -20.58 2.93
N SER A 28 -4.14 -21.37 2.10
CA SER A 28 -3.37 -22.55 2.56
C SER A 28 -2.23 -22.16 3.50
N LEU A 29 -1.53 -21.05 3.23
CA LEU A 29 -0.49 -20.52 4.12
C LEU A 29 -1.05 -20.10 5.47
N VAL A 30 -2.16 -19.33 5.47
CA VAL A 30 -2.81 -18.85 6.70
C VAL A 30 -3.24 -20.03 7.57
N LEU A 31 -3.83 -21.07 6.97
CA LEU A 31 -4.27 -22.26 7.69
C LEU A 31 -3.10 -23.12 8.17
N LYS A 32 -2.10 -23.34 7.30
CA LYS A 32 -0.92 -24.15 7.63
C LYS A 32 -0.16 -23.64 8.86
N TYR A 33 -0.01 -22.32 8.96
CA TYR A 33 0.72 -21.69 10.07
C TYR A 33 -0.19 -21.20 11.18
N ASN A 34 -1.50 -21.48 11.08
CA ASN A 34 -2.52 -21.05 12.04
C ASN A 34 -2.48 -19.55 12.36
N TYR A 35 -2.26 -18.70 11.34
CA TYR A 35 -2.31 -17.25 11.49
C TYR A 35 -3.77 -16.80 11.71
N ASP A 36 -3.96 -15.67 12.40
CA ASP A 36 -5.27 -15.04 12.57
C ASP A 36 -5.83 -14.45 11.27
N GLY A 37 -4.98 -14.20 10.30
CA GLY A 37 -5.31 -13.63 8.99
C GLY A 37 -4.08 -13.31 8.18
N ILE A 38 -4.24 -12.47 7.17
CA ILE A 38 -3.16 -11.96 6.31
C ILE A 38 -3.27 -10.44 6.16
N ASP A 39 -2.15 -9.77 6.03
CA ASP A 39 -2.07 -8.40 5.55
C ASP A 39 -1.49 -8.39 4.14
N LEU A 40 -2.20 -7.78 3.19
CA LEU A 40 -1.76 -7.64 1.81
C LEU A 40 -1.09 -6.29 1.61
N ASP A 41 0.16 -6.31 1.21
CA ASP A 41 0.96 -5.12 0.89
C ASP A 41 1.45 -5.17 -0.56
N PHE A 42 0.55 -4.89 -1.51
CA PHE A 42 0.80 -4.96 -2.94
C PHE A 42 1.11 -3.57 -3.51
N GLU A 43 2.40 -3.22 -3.55
CA GLU A 43 2.86 -1.88 -3.95
C GLU A 43 3.11 -1.69 -5.45
N VAL A 44 3.21 -2.77 -6.22
CA VAL A 44 3.62 -2.72 -7.63
C VAL A 44 2.68 -1.88 -8.51
N PHE A 45 1.40 -1.80 -8.18
CA PHE A 45 0.41 -1.03 -8.96
C PHE A 45 0.75 0.46 -9.02
N TYR A 46 1.32 1.04 -7.96
CA TYR A 46 1.69 2.46 -7.93
C TYR A 46 3.18 2.71 -8.09
N THR A 47 4.04 1.73 -7.73
CA THR A 47 5.50 1.89 -7.80
C THR A 47 6.07 1.55 -9.17
N GLN A 48 5.48 0.60 -9.92
CA GLN A 48 6.04 0.05 -11.16
C GLN A 48 5.10 0.15 -12.36
N ASP A 49 3.81 -0.21 -12.20
CA ASP A 49 2.89 -0.35 -13.32
C ASP A 49 2.45 0.99 -13.93
N GLY A 50 2.42 2.05 -13.11
CA GLY A 50 2.03 3.39 -13.53
C GLY A 50 0.51 3.60 -13.67
N ARG A 51 0.09 4.86 -13.58
CA ARG A 51 -1.33 5.27 -13.51
C ARG A 51 -2.15 4.91 -14.76
N SER A 52 -1.51 4.80 -15.92
CA SER A 52 -2.19 4.42 -17.17
C SER A 52 -2.77 3.00 -17.14
N SER A 53 -2.23 2.10 -16.31
CA SER A 53 -2.74 0.74 -16.14
C SER A 53 -3.91 0.64 -15.17
N TRP A 54 -4.12 1.64 -14.30
CA TRP A 54 -5.08 1.57 -13.21
C TRP A 54 -6.53 1.32 -13.61
N PRO A 55 -7.05 1.88 -14.71
CA PRO A 55 -8.42 1.57 -15.15
C PRO A 55 -8.66 0.08 -15.40
N THR A 56 -7.62 -0.64 -15.88
CA THR A 56 -7.67 -2.09 -16.14
C THR A 56 -7.35 -2.89 -14.88
N THR A 57 -6.41 -2.43 -14.06
CA THR A 57 -5.98 -3.13 -12.84
C THR A 57 -7.05 -3.10 -11.74
N LYS A 58 -7.71 -1.95 -11.53
CA LYS A 58 -8.70 -1.74 -10.46
C LYS A 58 -9.79 -2.81 -10.39
N PRO A 59 -10.55 -3.14 -11.47
CA PRO A 59 -11.60 -4.15 -11.38
C PRO A 59 -11.07 -5.54 -11.03
N ASN A 60 -9.88 -5.89 -11.47
CA ASN A 60 -9.26 -7.18 -11.17
C ASN A 60 -8.75 -7.25 -9.72
N TRP A 61 -8.24 -6.13 -9.19
CA TRP A 61 -7.91 -5.96 -7.79
C TRP A 61 -9.14 -6.15 -6.88
N ILE A 62 -10.26 -5.50 -7.21
CA ILE A 62 -11.51 -5.65 -6.46
C ILE A 62 -12.00 -7.09 -6.49
N ALA A 63 -11.97 -7.77 -7.66
CA ALA A 63 -12.35 -9.16 -7.78
C ALA A 63 -11.47 -10.07 -6.89
N PHE A 64 -10.16 -9.84 -6.90
CA PHE A 64 -9.22 -10.58 -6.05
C PHE A 64 -9.51 -10.40 -4.55
N ILE A 65 -9.73 -9.17 -4.09
CA ILE A 65 -10.08 -8.90 -2.69
C ILE A 65 -11.37 -9.60 -2.30
N LYS A 66 -12.39 -9.60 -3.14
CA LYS A 66 -13.66 -10.30 -2.89
C LYS A 66 -13.47 -11.82 -2.76
N GLU A 67 -12.74 -12.42 -3.68
CA GLU A 67 -12.45 -13.86 -3.66
C GLU A 67 -11.64 -14.26 -2.42
N LEU A 68 -10.59 -13.48 -2.10
CA LEU A 68 -9.74 -13.75 -0.94
C LEU A 68 -10.49 -13.54 0.39
N SER A 69 -11.27 -12.47 0.48
CA SER A 69 -12.13 -12.20 1.64
C SER A 69 -13.07 -13.38 1.93
N THR A 70 -13.80 -13.84 0.91
CA THR A 70 -14.69 -15.00 1.05
C THR A 70 -13.92 -16.23 1.55
N ALA A 71 -12.79 -16.54 0.89
CA ALA A 71 -12.00 -17.73 1.23
C ALA A 71 -11.43 -17.70 2.66
N LEU A 72 -11.07 -16.52 3.19
CA LEU A 72 -10.55 -16.35 4.55
C LEU A 72 -11.66 -16.29 5.58
N HIS A 73 -12.73 -15.53 5.36
CA HIS A 73 -13.83 -15.36 6.29
C HIS A 73 -14.59 -16.66 6.52
N GLU A 74 -14.74 -17.53 5.52
CA GLU A 74 -15.28 -18.90 5.69
C GLU A 74 -14.47 -19.75 6.68
N GLN A 75 -13.23 -19.37 6.95
CA GLN A 75 -12.34 -20.04 7.91
C GLN A 75 -12.18 -19.24 9.22
N GLY A 76 -12.97 -18.18 9.41
CA GLY A 76 -12.86 -17.28 10.55
C GLY A 76 -11.54 -16.49 10.59
N LYS A 77 -10.88 -16.28 9.44
CA LYS A 77 -9.60 -15.59 9.32
C LYS A 77 -9.78 -14.17 8.78
N LEU A 78 -8.93 -13.25 9.24
CA LEU A 78 -9.01 -11.82 8.91
C LEU A 78 -8.28 -11.49 7.60
N LEU A 79 -8.78 -10.48 6.90
CA LEU A 79 -8.12 -9.85 5.76
C LEU A 79 -7.81 -8.39 6.07
N SER A 80 -6.53 -8.06 6.18
CA SER A 80 -6.01 -6.70 6.23
C SER A 80 -5.40 -6.31 4.88
N VAL A 81 -5.50 -5.04 4.52
CA VAL A 81 -4.89 -4.51 3.29
C VAL A 81 -4.11 -3.26 3.63
N THR A 82 -2.83 -3.25 3.28
CA THR A 82 -1.94 -2.10 3.37
C THR A 82 -1.88 -1.39 2.02
N THR A 83 -2.05 -0.07 2.01
CA THR A 83 -2.04 0.74 0.79
C THR A 83 -1.33 2.08 1.01
N PRO A 84 -0.78 2.69 -0.05
CA PRO A 84 -0.44 4.10 0.00
C PRO A 84 -1.70 4.95 0.20
N PRO A 85 -1.55 6.23 0.62
CA PRO A 85 -2.69 7.11 0.82
C PRO A 85 -3.49 7.36 -0.44
N ASP A 86 -4.80 7.53 -0.27
CA ASP A 86 -5.72 8.08 -1.25
C ASP A 86 -6.44 9.29 -0.64
N PHE A 87 -7.04 10.14 -1.47
CA PHE A 87 -7.54 11.43 -1.03
C PHE A 87 -8.83 11.80 -1.74
N ALA A 88 -9.66 12.57 -1.05
CA ALA A 88 -10.82 13.18 -1.65
C ALA A 88 -10.41 14.13 -2.80
N PRO A 89 -11.16 14.13 -3.92
CA PRO A 89 -10.82 14.93 -5.11
C PRO A 89 -10.64 16.44 -4.83
N GLU A 90 -11.40 16.99 -3.88
CA GLU A 90 -11.35 18.40 -3.49
C GLU A 90 -10.01 18.81 -2.87
N THR A 91 -9.25 17.88 -2.32
CA THR A 91 -7.91 18.17 -1.78
C THR A 91 -6.88 18.46 -2.85
N LYS A 92 -7.17 18.09 -4.12
CA LYS A 92 -6.24 18.16 -5.27
C LYS A 92 -4.93 17.38 -5.05
N ARG A 93 -4.89 16.49 -4.07
CA ARG A 93 -3.74 15.62 -3.81
C ARG A 93 -3.74 14.44 -4.79
N ALA A 94 -2.57 13.99 -5.15
CA ALA A 94 -2.40 12.80 -5.98
C ALA A 94 -2.64 11.54 -5.13
N GLY A 95 -3.85 11.01 -5.20
CA GLY A 95 -4.23 9.76 -4.53
C GLY A 95 -3.89 8.50 -5.33
N ASN A 96 -4.05 7.34 -4.71
CA ASN A 96 -3.77 6.03 -5.29
C ASN A 96 -5.07 5.22 -5.47
N TRP A 97 -6.00 5.78 -6.22
CA TRP A 97 -7.37 5.31 -6.43
C TRP A 97 -7.49 3.88 -7.02
N VAL A 98 -6.39 3.28 -7.52
CA VAL A 98 -6.36 1.89 -7.99
C VAL A 98 -6.73 0.90 -6.89
N PHE A 99 -6.44 1.24 -5.63
CA PHE A 99 -6.75 0.40 -4.48
C PHE A 99 -8.23 0.39 -4.08
N SER A 100 -9.01 1.37 -4.58
CA SER A 100 -10.46 1.35 -4.55
C SER A 100 -11.08 1.12 -3.17
N TRP A 101 -10.73 1.99 -2.22
CA TRP A 101 -11.13 1.83 -0.81
C TRP A 101 -12.64 1.63 -0.60
N ALA A 102 -13.48 2.34 -1.37
CA ALA A 102 -14.93 2.20 -1.29
C ALA A 102 -15.41 0.79 -1.63
N GLU A 103 -14.88 0.23 -2.73
CA GLU A 103 -15.33 -1.08 -3.22
C GLU A 103 -14.71 -2.25 -2.45
N ILE A 104 -13.51 -2.10 -1.88
CA ILE A 104 -12.91 -3.15 -1.05
C ILE A 104 -13.33 -3.07 0.41
N GLY A 105 -13.71 -1.91 0.92
CA GLY A 105 -14.05 -1.67 2.33
C GLY A 105 -15.04 -2.65 2.94
N PRO A 106 -16.14 -3.06 2.26
CA PRO A 106 -17.04 -4.09 2.74
C PRO A 106 -16.41 -5.48 2.92
N HIS A 107 -15.30 -5.75 2.24
CA HIS A 107 -14.69 -7.08 2.14
C HIS A 107 -13.44 -7.25 3.01
N ILE A 108 -12.89 -6.19 3.58
CA ILE A 108 -11.69 -6.23 4.42
C ILE A 108 -12.04 -5.94 5.88
N ASP A 109 -11.21 -6.43 6.79
CA ASP A 109 -11.33 -6.17 8.23
C ASP A 109 -10.53 -4.94 8.64
N ARG A 110 -9.42 -4.66 7.97
CA ARG A 110 -8.54 -3.52 8.24
C ARG A 110 -7.99 -2.92 6.96
N LEU A 111 -8.03 -1.61 6.88
CA LEU A 111 -7.26 -0.80 5.93
C LEU A 111 -6.10 -0.18 6.69
N ARG A 112 -4.88 -0.45 6.27
CA ARG A 112 -3.67 0.17 6.81
C ARG A 112 -3.14 1.18 5.79
N ILE A 113 -3.01 2.44 6.21
CA ILE A 113 -2.57 3.52 5.32
C ILE A 113 -1.10 3.80 5.59
N MET A 114 -0.24 3.66 4.59
CA MET A 114 1.18 4.01 4.63
C MET A 114 1.35 5.53 4.57
N ALA A 115 1.00 6.25 5.65
CA ALA A 115 1.07 7.69 5.71
C ALA A 115 2.49 8.18 6.11
N TYR A 116 3.49 7.70 5.38
CA TYR A 116 4.91 7.99 5.56
C TYR A 116 5.64 8.05 4.21
N ASP A 117 6.93 8.33 4.25
CA ASP A 117 7.78 8.54 3.07
C ASP A 117 7.30 9.65 2.13
N PHE A 118 6.68 10.70 2.70
CA PHE A 118 6.24 11.87 1.94
C PHE A 118 7.44 12.60 1.32
N SER A 119 8.50 12.81 2.08
CA SER A 119 9.75 13.41 1.61
C SER A 119 10.84 12.33 1.54
N THR A 120 11.25 11.98 0.32
CA THR A 120 12.27 10.94 0.08
C THR A 120 13.53 11.51 -0.57
N VAL A 121 13.37 12.39 -1.55
CA VAL A 121 14.49 12.95 -2.34
C VAL A 121 15.01 14.25 -1.72
N ASN A 122 14.12 15.15 -1.33
CA ASN A 122 14.46 16.43 -0.74
C ASN A 122 14.19 16.44 0.76
N PRO A 123 14.94 17.22 1.56
CA PRO A 123 14.67 17.42 2.97
C PRO A 123 13.23 17.84 3.24
N GLY A 124 12.59 17.17 4.21
CA GLY A 124 11.19 17.46 4.56
C GLY A 124 10.62 16.43 5.55
N PRO A 125 9.36 16.60 5.95
CA PRO A 125 8.71 15.69 6.89
C PRO A 125 8.49 14.31 6.28
N ILE A 126 8.60 13.25 7.10
CA ILE A 126 8.32 11.87 6.68
C ILE A 126 6.82 11.63 6.46
N GLY A 127 5.99 12.20 7.33
CA GLY A 127 4.52 12.13 7.24
C GLY A 127 3.90 13.42 7.76
N PRO A 128 3.68 14.45 6.89
CA PRO A 128 3.08 15.70 7.30
C PRO A 128 1.69 15.49 7.90
N LEU A 129 1.41 16.04 9.06
CA LEU A 129 0.13 15.85 9.75
C LEU A 129 -1.08 16.20 8.88
N PRO A 130 -1.15 17.34 8.16
CA PRO A 130 -2.31 17.65 7.31
C PRO A 130 -2.50 16.64 6.17
N TRP A 131 -1.42 16.08 5.64
CA TRP A 131 -1.48 15.06 4.59
C TRP A 131 -2.03 13.73 5.13
N SER A 132 -1.57 13.33 6.32
CA SER A 132 -2.05 12.12 6.99
C SER A 132 -3.51 12.26 7.43
N GLU A 133 -3.90 13.43 7.94
CA GLU A 133 -5.30 13.73 8.29
C GLU A 133 -6.24 13.66 7.08
N ASP A 134 -5.86 14.23 5.94
CA ASP A 134 -6.66 14.19 4.73
C ASP A 134 -6.89 12.75 4.25
N ALA A 135 -5.85 11.89 4.33
CA ALA A 135 -5.97 10.47 3.98
C ALA A 135 -6.94 9.73 4.93
N VAL A 136 -6.81 9.92 6.25
CA VAL A 136 -7.70 9.30 7.25
C VAL A 136 -9.13 9.78 7.12
N LYS A 137 -9.33 11.09 6.94
CA LYS A 137 -10.66 11.69 6.71
C LYS A 137 -11.32 11.05 5.49
N TYR A 138 -10.58 10.95 4.39
CA TYR A 138 -11.10 10.31 3.18
C TYR A 138 -11.42 8.82 3.40
N ALA A 139 -10.51 8.04 3.99
CA ALA A 139 -10.75 6.64 4.30
C ALA A 139 -12.02 6.43 5.13
N SER A 140 -12.26 7.31 6.13
CA SER A 140 -13.43 7.26 7.01
C SER A 140 -14.75 7.59 6.29
N THR A 141 -14.70 8.17 5.09
CA THR A 141 -15.89 8.31 4.22
C THR A 141 -16.13 7.07 3.35
N GLN A 142 -15.10 6.22 3.17
CA GLN A 142 -15.16 5.04 2.30
C GLN A 142 -15.53 3.77 3.06
N MET A 143 -15.27 3.73 4.39
CA MET A 143 -15.56 2.59 5.24
C MET A 143 -15.68 3.03 6.71
N PRO A 144 -16.21 2.18 7.63
CA PRO A 144 -16.24 2.47 9.06
C PRO A 144 -14.85 2.79 9.61
N ALA A 145 -14.74 3.87 10.39
CA ALA A 145 -13.47 4.32 10.97
C ALA A 145 -12.77 3.24 11.82
N SER A 146 -13.53 2.31 12.40
CA SER A 146 -12.99 1.16 13.15
C SER A 146 -12.13 0.20 12.31
N LYS A 147 -12.23 0.26 10.98
CA LYS A 147 -11.39 -0.51 10.05
C LYS A 147 -10.15 0.26 9.60
N VAL A 148 -10.04 1.55 9.87
CA VAL A 148 -8.97 2.43 9.37
C VAL A 148 -7.83 2.53 10.37
N PHE A 149 -6.63 2.16 9.93
CA PHE A 149 -5.40 2.20 10.72
C PHE A 149 -4.36 3.09 10.02
N LEU A 150 -3.88 4.10 10.71
CA LEU A 150 -2.81 4.97 10.22
C LEU A 150 -1.45 4.35 10.53
N GLY A 151 -0.63 4.14 9.50
CA GLY A 151 0.79 3.81 9.65
C GLY A 151 1.58 5.04 10.09
N ILE A 152 2.30 4.89 11.21
CA ILE A 152 3.17 5.95 11.75
C ILE A 152 4.62 5.49 11.61
N PRO A 153 5.51 6.29 10.97
CA PRO A 153 6.91 5.91 10.80
C PRO A 153 7.66 5.96 12.14
N GLY A 154 8.33 4.85 12.49
CA GLY A 154 9.28 4.80 13.61
C GLY A 154 10.70 5.17 13.18
N TYR A 155 10.87 5.94 12.10
CA TYR A 155 12.16 6.32 11.51
C TYR A 155 12.12 7.75 10.96
N GLY A 156 13.29 8.27 10.61
CA GLY A 156 13.47 9.52 9.87
C GLY A 156 14.40 9.32 8.68
N ARG A 157 14.76 10.42 8.02
CA ARG A 157 15.76 10.46 6.94
C ARG A 157 16.74 11.58 7.21
N ASP A 158 18.00 11.33 6.93
CA ASP A 158 19.04 12.35 6.86
C ASP A 158 19.34 12.63 5.39
N TRP A 159 19.46 13.91 5.04
CA TRP A 159 19.84 14.35 3.71
C TRP A 159 21.18 15.09 3.77
N ILE A 160 22.06 14.77 2.85
CA ILE A 160 23.30 15.49 2.67
C ILE A 160 23.00 16.78 1.92
N THR A 161 23.17 17.90 2.59
CA THR A 161 22.88 19.24 2.05
C THR A 161 24.10 19.92 1.47
N LYS A 162 25.32 19.49 1.83
CA LYS A 162 26.57 20.02 1.32
C LYS A 162 27.63 18.94 1.30
N VAL A 163 28.41 18.88 0.23
CA VAL A 163 29.58 18.01 0.10
C VAL A 163 30.77 18.90 -0.26
N GLU A 164 31.89 18.73 0.44
CA GLU A 164 33.16 19.36 0.09
C GLU A 164 34.15 18.29 -0.43
N GLY A 165 34.81 18.59 -1.54
CA GLY A 165 35.73 17.67 -2.21
C GLY A 165 35.07 16.84 -3.33
N VAL A 166 35.64 15.66 -3.63
CA VAL A 166 35.17 14.79 -4.72
C VAL A 166 34.14 13.81 -4.17
N CYS A 167 32.93 13.85 -4.73
CA CYS A 167 31.87 12.93 -4.35
C CYS A 167 32.14 11.53 -4.95
N PRO A 168 32.08 10.44 -4.16
CA PRO A 168 32.08 9.09 -4.71
C PRO A 168 30.91 8.86 -5.67
N LYS A 169 31.12 8.01 -6.70
CA LYS A 169 30.06 7.75 -7.71
C LYS A 169 28.78 7.16 -7.12
N ASP A 170 28.87 6.42 -6.02
CA ASP A 170 27.76 5.72 -5.37
C ASP A 170 27.25 6.46 -4.12
N PHE A 171 27.37 7.76 -4.11
CA PHE A 171 27.02 8.58 -2.97
C PHE A 171 25.49 8.69 -2.82
N ALA A 172 24.96 8.17 -1.72
CA ALA A 172 23.53 8.32 -1.38
C ALA A 172 23.24 9.76 -0.92
N THR A 173 22.25 10.41 -1.53
CA THR A 173 21.81 11.76 -1.17
C THR A 173 20.92 11.81 0.07
N SER A 174 20.36 10.68 0.47
CA SER A 174 19.61 10.53 1.73
C SER A 174 19.82 9.15 2.33
N VAL A 175 19.72 9.06 3.65
CA VAL A 175 19.83 7.81 4.41
C VAL A 175 18.62 7.70 5.34
N VAL A 176 18.02 6.50 5.42
CA VAL A 176 17.00 6.21 6.42
C VAL A 176 17.67 6.01 7.77
N VAL A 177 17.23 6.74 8.79
CA VAL A 177 17.72 6.62 10.17
C VAL A 177 16.59 6.16 11.08
N GLY A 178 16.87 5.18 11.91
CA GLY A 178 15.95 4.71 12.94
C GLY A 178 15.66 5.79 13.99
N ALA A 179 14.51 5.72 14.63
CA ALA A 179 14.24 6.55 15.81
C ALA A 179 15.25 6.16 16.91
N LYS A 180 16.00 7.14 17.44
CA LYS A 180 16.74 6.93 18.66
C LYS A 180 15.74 6.91 19.81
N ALA A 181 15.80 5.91 20.66
CA ALA A 181 15.10 5.95 21.93
C ALA A 181 15.56 7.23 22.70
N ALA A 182 14.60 8.05 23.12
CA ALA A 182 14.83 9.22 23.93
C ALA A 182 15.20 8.81 25.38
#